data_c07c82f6283959c4d8382b977436406e
#
_entry.id   c07c82f6283959c4d8382b977436406e
#
_cell.length_a   1.000
_cell.length_b   1.000
_cell.length_c   1.000
_cell.angle_alpha   90.00
_cell.angle_beta   90.00
_cell.angle_gamma   90.00
#
_symmetry.space_group_name_H-M   'P 1'
#
loop_
_entity.id
_entity.type
_entity.pdbx_description
1 polymer ?
#
loop_
_entity_poly.entity_id
_entity_poly.type
_entity_poly.pdbx_seq_one_letter_code
_entity_poly.pdbx_strand_id
1 'polypeptide(L)'
;MEFSEITLNSKYLFDHYIKRHKPRISELTFTNFFAWRYYYRFRYAVISDLLCVIAAPAKGRPFAMMPLGDVNGRNFEEAYKAIRSYFAERGWELCFSRITKDELAYFRDKVTNEDSIVFDRDNSDYVYLTKDLVELKGKKYDGKRNHINRFR
;
A
#
# COMPACT_ATOMS: atom_id res chain seq x y z
N MET A 1 -9.94 -13.77 -14.15
CA MET A 1 -10.20 -13.36 -12.75
C MET A 1 -10.73 -11.94 -12.73
N GLU A 2 -11.74 -11.64 -11.89
CA GLU A 2 -12.36 -10.32 -11.84
C GLU A 2 -11.96 -9.57 -10.57
N PHE A 3 -11.56 -8.30 -10.72
CA PHE A 3 -11.28 -7.37 -9.64
C PHE A 3 -12.44 -6.39 -9.51
N SER A 4 -13.01 -6.28 -8.31
CA SER A 4 -14.17 -5.44 -7.98
C SER A 4 -13.80 -4.02 -7.63
N GLU A 5 -14.72 -3.09 -7.79
CA GLU A 5 -14.57 -1.70 -7.33
C GLU A 5 -14.74 -1.58 -5.82
N ILE A 6 -14.00 -0.64 -5.21
CA ILE A 6 -14.12 -0.37 -3.78
C ILE A 6 -15.38 0.48 -3.53
N THR A 7 -16.27 -0.04 -2.70
CA THR A 7 -17.49 0.64 -2.23
C THR A 7 -17.50 0.70 -0.71
N LEU A 8 -18.45 1.42 -0.12
CA LEU A 8 -18.62 1.42 1.34
C LEU A 8 -18.89 0.02 1.90
N ASN A 9 -19.60 -0.83 1.12
CA ASN A 9 -19.86 -2.21 1.52
C ASN A 9 -18.59 -3.07 1.59
N SER A 10 -17.52 -2.67 0.91
CA SER A 10 -16.21 -3.35 0.98
C SER A 10 -15.49 -3.13 2.31
N LYS A 11 -15.93 -2.16 3.14
CA LYS A 11 -15.25 -1.76 4.38
C LYS A 11 -14.94 -2.93 5.31
N TYR A 12 -15.94 -3.76 5.58
CA TYR A 12 -15.79 -4.90 6.49
C TYR A 12 -14.70 -5.89 6.01
N LEU A 13 -14.69 -6.17 4.70
CA LEU A 13 -13.69 -7.04 4.09
C LEU A 13 -12.27 -6.45 4.22
N PHE A 14 -12.10 -5.17 3.88
CA PHE A 14 -10.82 -4.48 3.99
C PHE A 14 -10.32 -4.46 5.43
N ASP A 15 -11.17 -4.06 6.39
CA ASP A 15 -10.81 -4.02 7.81
C ASP A 15 -10.37 -5.38 8.33
N HIS A 16 -11.04 -6.47 7.89
CA HIS A 16 -10.67 -7.84 8.24
C HIS A 16 -9.24 -8.18 7.83
N TYR A 17 -8.87 -7.94 6.56
CA TYR A 17 -7.54 -8.27 6.05
C TYR A 17 -6.46 -7.32 6.55
N ILE A 18 -6.76 -6.02 6.65
CA ILE A 18 -5.84 -5.02 7.19
C ILE A 18 -5.48 -5.34 8.64
N LYS A 19 -6.48 -5.72 9.46
CA LYS A 19 -6.25 -6.11 10.86
C LYS A 19 -5.34 -7.33 11.00
N ARG A 20 -5.46 -8.31 10.10
CA ARG A 20 -4.61 -9.51 10.06
C ARG A 20 -3.20 -9.18 9.58
N HIS A 21 -3.10 -8.34 8.54
CA HIS A 21 -1.81 -7.93 7.97
C HIS A 21 -0.99 -7.03 8.90
N LYS A 22 -1.64 -6.18 9.72
CA LYS A 22 -1.01 -5.21 10.64
C LYS A 22 0.01 -4.31 9.93
N PRO A 23 -0.41 -3.56 8.90
CA PRO A 23 0.49 -2.76 8.09
C PRO A 23 1.20 -1.68 8.90
N ARG A 24 2.41 -1.31 8.44
CA ARG A 24 3.24 -0.27 9.06
C ARG A 24 3.24 1.05 8.30
N ILE A 25 2.56 1.11 7.15
CA ILE A 25 2.45 2.31 6.31
C ILE A 25 1.04 2.88 6.36
N SER A 26 0.93 4.20 6.25
CA SER A 26 -0.32 4.94 6.45
C SER A 26 -1.35 4.73 5.34
N GLU A 27 -0.91 4.34 4.14
CA GLU A 27 -1.80 4.11 3.01
C GLU A 27 -2.73 2.91 3.19
N LEU A 28 -2.31 1.90 3.95
CA LEU A 28 -3.05 0.65 4.08
C LEU A 28 -4.17 0.75 5.11
N THR A 29 -5.11 1.66 4.87
CA THR A 29 -6.36 1.78 5.63
C THR A 29 -7.55 1.82 4.68
N PHE A 30 -8.71 1.30 5.10
CA PHE A 30 -9.91 1.39 4.26
C PHE A 30 -10.25 2.83 3.90
N THR A 31 -10.13 3.75 4.84
CA THR A 31 -10.42 5.17 4.61
C THR A 31 -9.56 5.75 3.48
N ASN A 32 -8.28 5.42 3.46
CA ASN A 32 -7.37 5.89 2.41
C ASN A 32 -7.72 5.26 1.05
N PHE A 33 -7.91 3.95 0.99
CA PHE A 33 -8.36 3.27 -0.23
C PHE A 33 -9.66 3.86 -0.77
N PHE A 34 -10.64 4.08 0.10
CA PHE A 34 -11.94 4.62 -0.28
C PHE A 34 -11.87 6.08 -0.73
N ALA A 35 -11.12 6.93 -0.03
CA ALA A 35 -10.95 8.34 -0.39
C ALA A 35 -10.30 8.51 -1.77
N TRP A 36 -9.27 7.73 -2.06
CA TRP A 36 -8.51 7.81 -3.30
C TRP A 36 -8.98 6.86 -4.41
N ARG A 37 -10.10 6.13 -4.23
CA ARG A 37 -10.55 5.08 -5.15
C ARG A 37 -10.75 5.55 -6.59
N TYR A 38 -11.23 6.74 -6.79
CA TYR A 38 -11.46 7.29 -8.13
C TYR A 38 -10.17 7.76 -8.80
N TYR A 39 -9.28 8.38 -8.04
CA TYR A 39 -8.01 8.88 -8.56
C TYR A 39 -7.12 7.73 -9.01
N TYR A 40 -6.92 6.72 -8.12
CA TYR A 40 -6.11 5.53 -8.41
C TYR A 40 -6.88 4.45 -9.16
N ARG A 41 -8.19 4.57 -9.30
CA ARG A 41 -9.07 3.52 -9.85
C ARG A 41 -8.80 2.18 -9.19
N PHE A 42 -8.73 2.19 -7.87
CA PHE A 42 -8.46 0.98 -7.09
C PHE A 42 -9.52 -0.09 -7.36
N ARG A 43 -9.03 -1.31 -7.54
CA ARG A 43 -9.83 -2.52 -7.61
C ARG A 43 -9.23 -3.57 -6.69
N TYR A 44 -10.04 -4.50 -6.23
CA TYR A 44 -9.59 -5.54 -5.32
C TYR A 44 -10.17 -6.91 -5.68
N ALA A 45 -9.47 -7.97 -5.28
CA ALA A 45 -9.94 -9.35 -5.27
C ALA A 45 -9.38 -10.08 -4.05
N VAL A 46 -10.07 -11.12 -3.60
CA VAL A 46 -9.52 -12.03 -2.58
C VAL A 46 -8.95 -13.24 -3.31
N ILE A 47 -7.67 -13.52 -3.10
CA ILE A 47 -6.94 -14.59 -3.75
C ILE A 47 -6.17 -15.35 -2.68
N SER A 48 -6.45 -16.65 -2.55
CA SER A 48 -5.77 -17.53 -1.57
C SER A 48 -5.76 -16.96 -0.15
N ASP A 49 -6.90 -16.44 0.29
CA ASP A 49 -7.11 -15.77 1.58
C ASP A 49 -6.23 -14.53 1.81
N LEU A 50 -5.89 -13.83 0.73
CA LEU A 50 -5.24 -12.53 0.75
C LEU A 50 -6.07 -11.49 -0.02
N LEU A 51 -6.20 -10.29 0.53
CA LEU A 51 -6.81 -9.16 -0.17
C LEU A 51 -5.76 -8.51 -1.09
N CYS A 52 -5.93 -8.70 -2.37
CA CYS A 52 -5.08 -8.13 -3.42
C CYS A 52 -5.70 -6.82 -3.92
N VAL A 53 -4.97 -5.73 -3.88
CA VAL A 53 -5.39 -4.42 -4.37
C VAL A 53 -4.50 -3.98 -5.52
N ILE A 54 -5.12 -3.53 -6.59
CA ILE A 54 -4.45 -2.96 -7.77
C ILE A 54 -4.91 -1.52 -7.99
N ALA A 55 -4.03 -0.73 -8.58
CA ALA A 55 -4.30 0.63 -9.02
C ALA A 55 -4.06 0.73 -10.53
N ALA A 56 -4.95 1.46 -11.23
CA ALA A 56 -4.79 1.79 -12.65
C ALA A 56 -5.15 3.26 -12.87
N PRO A 57 -4.34 4.21 -12.34
CA PRO A 57 -4.63 5.64 -12.42
C PRO A 57 -4.69 6.12 -13.87
N ALA A 58 -5.46 7.18 -14.13
CA ALA A 58 -5.56 7.73 -15.49
C ALA A 58 -4.23 8.32 -15.99
N LYS A 59 -3.38 8.78 -15.05
CA LYS A 59 -2.02 9.25 -15.33
C LYS A 59 -1.04 8.45 -14.47
N GLY A 60 -0.02 7.89 -15.09
CA GLY A 60 0.94 7.01 -14.45
C GLY A 60 0.74 5.54 -14.84
N ARG A 61 1.60 4.67 -14.34
CA ARG A 61 1.53 3.24 -14.66
C ARG A 61 0.66 2.49 -13.64
N PRO A 62 -0.03 1.42 -14.07
CA PRO A 62 -0.70 0.52 -13.15
C PRO A 62 0.29 -0.12 -12.17
N PHE A 63 -0.16 -0.38 -10.95
CA PHE A 63 0.63 -1.09 -9.95
C PHE A 63 -0.24 -1.93 -9.02
N ALA A 64 0.34 -2.96 -8.44
CA ALA A 64 -0.24 -3.72 -7.35
C ALA A 64 0.39 -3.31 -6.02
N MET A 65 -0.35 -3.49 -4.94
CA MET A 65 0.18 -3.34 -3.58
C MET A 65 0.51 -4.72 -3.00
N MET A 66 1.21 -4.75 -1.86
CA MET A 66 1.39 -6.00 -1.12
C MET A 66 0.04 -6.64 -0.83
N PRO A 67 -0.17 -7.93 -1.15
CA PRO A 67 -1.36 -8.64 -0.73
C PRO A 67 -1.52 -8.63 0.80
N LEU A 68 -2.71 -8.31 1.31
CA LEU A 68 -2.98 -8.08 2.72
C LEU A 68 -3.62 -9.32 3.37
N GLY A 69 -3.20 -9.64 4.59
CA GLY A 69 -3.69 -10.78 5.36
C GLY A 69 -2.55 -11.49 6.09
N ASP A 70 -2.77 -12.76 6.46
CA ASP A 70 -1.72 -13.61 7.05
C ASP A 70 -0.87 -14.20 5.93
N VAL A 71 0.07 -13.38 5.45
CA VAL A 71 0.90 -13.72 4.28
C VAL A 71 1.91 -14.81 4.63
N ASN A 72 1.98 -15.83 3.79
CA ASN A 72 3.00 -16.86 3.81
C ASN A 72 3.48 -17.17 2.38
N GLY A 73 4.56 -17.97 2.24
CA GLY A 73 5.16 -18.21 0.94
C GLY A 73 4.21 -18.82 -0.10
N ARG A 74 3.29 -19.70 0.33
CA ARG A 74 2.35 -20.39 -0.57
C ARG A 74 1.25 -19.43 -1.07
N ASN A 75 0.52 -18.78 -0.16
CA ASN A 75 -0.59 -17.91 -0.55
C ASN A 75 -0.11 -16.66 -1.27
N PHE A 76 1.09 -16.15 -0.92
CA PHE A 76 1.72 -15.07 -1.65
C PHE A 76 2.05 -15.48 -3.10
N GLU A 77 2.61 -16.67 -3.31
CA GLU A 77 2.94 -17.17 -4.65
C GLU A 77 1.70 -17.29 -5.54
N GLU A 78 0.61 -17.78 -5.00
CA GLU A 78 -0.67 -17.89 -5.73
C GLU A 78 -1.23 -16.50 -6.07
N ALA A 79 -1.22 -15.56 -5.11
CA ALA A 79 -1.65 -14.19 -5.33
C ALA A 79 -0.76 -13.46 -6.35
N TYR A 80 0.56 -13.62 -6.25
CA TYR A 80 1.52 -13.04 -7.19
C TYR A 80 1.28 -13.52 -8.62
N LYS A 81 1.12 -14.84 -8.84
CA LYS A 81 0.83 -15.41 -10.16
C LYS A 81 -0.48 -14.86 -10.74
N ALA A 82 -1.49 -14.75 -9.92
CA ALA A 82 -2.79 -14.24 -10.33
C ALA A 82 -2.73 -12.75 -10.71
N ILE A 83 -2.05 -11.92 -9.92
CA ILE A 83 -1.82 -10.50 -10.24
C ILE A 83 -0.99 -10.38 -11.53
N ARG A 84 0.07 -11.17 -11.68
CA ARG A 84 0.90 -11.19 -12.89
C ARG A 84 0.07 -11.52 -14.14
N SER A 85 -0.78 -12.55 -14.08
CA SER A 85 -1.66 -12.92 -15.19
C SER A 85 -2.64 -11.79 -15.52
N TYR A 86 -3.23 -11.17 -14.51
CA TYR A 86 -4.15 -10.04 -14.68
C TYR A 86 -3.51 -8.84 -15.37
N PHE A 87 -2.25 -8.53 -15.03
CA PHE A 87 -1.47 -7.47 -15.69
C PHE A 87 -1.12 -7.84 -17.13
N ALA A 88 -0.66 -9.08 -17.38
CA ALA A 88 -0.32 -9.57 -18.70
C ALA A 88 -1.51 -9.54 -19.68
N GLU A 89 -2.72 -9.96 -19.24
CA GLU A 89 -3.95 -9.92 -20.02
C GLU A 89 -4.33 -8.51 -20.49
N ARG A 90 -3.82 -7.46 -19.81
CA ARG A 90 -4.07 -6.04 -20.10
C ARG A 90 -2.91 -5.34 -20.82
N GLY A 91 -1.84 -6.07 -21.10
CA GLY A 91 -0.63 -5.50 -21.67
C GLY A 91 0.10 -4.55 -20.73
N TRP A 92 -0.10 -4.69 -19.40
CA TRP A 92 0.54 -3.85 -18.40
C TRP A 92 1.85 -4.48 -17.93
N GLU A 93 2.87 -3.64 -17.75
CA GLU A 93 4.08 -4.03 -17.05
C GLU A 93 3.77 -4.30 -15.58
N LEU A 94 4.20 -5.46 -15.06
CA LEU A 94 3.99 -5.80 -13.65
C LEU A 94 4.83 -4.88 -12.75
N CYS A 95 4.17 -4.14 -11.90
CA CYS A 95 4.79 -3.27 -10.92
C CYS A 95 4.12 -3.47 -9.56
N PHE A 96 4.93 -3.64 -8.52
CA PHE A 96 4.47 -3.51 -7.14
C PHE A 96 4.97 -2.19 -6.56
N SER A 97 4.13 -1.49 -5.81
CA SER A 97 4.46 -0.20 -5.21
C SER A 97 4.07 -0.17 -3.73
N ARG A 98 4.70 0.70 -2.97
CA ARG A 98 4.47 0.87 -1.52
C ARG A 98 4.79 -0.40 -0.72
N ILE A 99 5.82 -1.11 -1.14
CA ILE A 99 6.34 -2.31 -0.48
C ILE A 99 7.31 -1.85 0.61
N THR A 100 7.10 -2.32 1.83
CA THR A 100 8.03 -2.04 2.93
C THR A 100 9.31 -2.88 2.81
N LYS A 101 10.37 -2.44 3.48
CA LYS A 101 11.65 -3.16 3.47
C LYS A 101 11.49 -4.61 3.96
N ASP A 102 10.64 -4.84 4.96
CA ASP A 102 10.41 -6.17 5.52
C ASP A 102 9.66 -7.08 4.52
N GLU A 103 8.76 -6.50 3.73
CA GLU A 103 7.98 -7.21 2.71
C GLU A 103 8.79 -7.56 1.46
N LEU A 104 9.91 -6.88 1.20
CA LEU A 104 10.80 -7.21 0.07
C LEU A 104 11.27 -8.68 0.08
N ALA A 105 11.30 -9.33 1.24
CA ALA A 105 11.67 -10.73 1.35
C ALA A 105 10.78 -11.66 0.49
N TYR A 106 9.50 -11.32 0.28
CA TYR A 106 8.58 -12.09 -0.56
C TYR A 106 8.87 -11.96 -2.06
N PHE A 107 9.64 -10.94 -2.45
CA PHE A 107 9.94 -10.64 -3.85
C PHE A 107 11.34 -11.07 -4.29
N ARG A 108 12.18 -11.65 -3.40
CA ARG A 108 13.59 -11.98 -3.70
C ARG A 108 13.75 -12.82 -4.98
N ASP A 109 12.94 -13.88 -5.12
CA ASP A 109 13.00 -14.78 -6.27
C ASP A 109 12.23 -14.25 -7.50
N LYS A 110 11.61 -13.08 -7.38
CA LYS A 110 10.81 -12.43 -8.44
C LYS A 110 11.56 -11.30 -9.12
N VAL A 111 12.56 -10.77 -8.45
CA VAL A 111 13.39 -9.66 -8.94
C VAL A 111 14.61 -10.24 -9.61
N THR A 112 14.73 -10.06 -10.92
CA THR A 112 15.84 -10.59 -11.72
C THR A 112 17.06 -9.65 -11.74
N ASN A 113 16.86 -8.39 -11.35
CA ASN A 113 17.88 -7.35 -11.28
C ASN A 113 17.59 -6.42 -10.10
N GLU A 114 18.61 -6.10 -9.29
CA GLU A 114 18.48 -5.16 -8.16
C GLU A 114 18.04 -3.75 -8.60
N ASP A 115 18.36 -3.34 -9.82
CA ASP A 115 17.91 -2.07 -10.42
C ASP A 115 16.38 -2.00 -10.62
N SER A 116 15.68 -3.14 -10.48
CA SER A 116 14.22 -3.20 -10.49
C SER A 116 13.59 -2.75 -9.17
N ILE A 117 14.38 -2.55 -8.10
CA ILE A 117 13.93 -2.07 -6.79
C ILE A 117 14.31 -0.60 -6.65
N VAL A 118 13.30 0.25 -6.65
CA VAL A 118 13.48 1.71 -6.53
C VAL A 118 13.00 2.17 -5.16
N PHE A 119 13.85 2.87 -4.41
CA PHE A 119 13.46 3.53 -3.18
C PHE A 119 12.67 4.81 -3.51
N ASP A 120 11.38 4.80 -3.14
CA ASP A 120 10.47 5.91 -3.35
C ASP A 120 10.39 6.80 -2.09
N ARG A 121 11.19 7.86 -2.08
CA ARG A 121 11.24 8.81 -0.97
C ARG A 121 9.97 9.63 -0.82
N ASP A 122 9.30 9.95 -1.92
CA ASP A 122 8.12 10.82 -1.93
C ASP A 122 6.89 10.12 -1.34
N ASN A 123 6.84 8.78 -1.43
CA ASN A 123 5.82 7.95 -0.80
C ASN A 123 6.25 7.37 0.56
N SER A 124 7.29 7.93 1.21
CA SER A 124 7.72 7.47 2.53
C SER A 124 7.01 8.22 3.66
N ASP A 125 6.52 7.48 4.65
CA ASP A 125 5.90 8.06 5.84
C ASP A 125 6.89 8.79 6.74
N TYR A 126 6.44 9.89 7.35
CA TYR A 126 7.15 10.55 8.43
C TYR A 126 6.76 9.92 9.76
N VAL A 127 7.73 9.33 10.45
CA VAL A 127 7.52 8.68 11.76
C VAL A 127 8.03 9.59 12.88
N TYR A 128 7.16 9.86 13.85
CA TYR A 128 7.46 10.66 15.03
C TYR A 128 7.08 9.89 16.30
N LEU A 129 7.86 10.06 17.36
CA LEU A 129 7.42 9.64 18.68
C LEU A 129 6.27 10.52 19.15
N THR A 130 5.22 9.92 19.69
CA THR A 130 4.05 10.66 20.22
C THR A 130 4.47 11.71 21.25
N LYS A 131 5.41 11.38 22.16
CA LYS A 131 5.98 12.31 23.12
C LYS A 131 6.58 13.56 22.45
N ASP A 132 7.33 13.37 21.38
CA ASP A 132 7.95 14.48 20.65
C ASP A 132 6.91 15.42 20.04
N LEU A 133 5.78 14.88 19.54
CA LEU A 133 4.70 15.68 18.97
C LEU A 133 3.88 16.40 20.06
N VAL A 134 3.73 15.80 21.23
CA VAL A 134 3.06 16.44 22.39
C VAL A 134 3.90 17.58 22.94
N GLU A 135 5.17 17.37 23.14
CA GLU A 135 6.07 18.35 23.77
C GLU A 135 6.62 19.40 22.79
N LEU A 136 6.82 19.01 21.51
CA LEU A 136 7.41 19.82 20.44
C LEU A 136 8.73 20.52 20.86
N LYS A 137 9.53 19.89 21.72
CA LYS A 137 10.78 20.45 22.24
C LYS A 137 11.89 20.45 21.19
N GLY A 138 12.72 21.49 21.22
CA GLY A 138 13.92 21.61 20.39
C GLY A 138 13.70 22.26 19.03
N LYS A 139 14.80 22.65 18.42
CA LYS A 139 14.84 23.43 17.17
C LYS A 139 14.18 22.71 15.98
N LYS A 140 14.26 21.38 15.92
CA LYS A 140 13.63 20.56 14.86
C LYS A 140 12.11 20.71 14.76
N TYR A 141 11.45 21.20 15.83
CA TYR A 141 10.00 21.40 15.89
C TYR A 141 9.55 22.86 15.82
N ASP A 142 10.46 23.83 15.60
CA ASP A 142 10.12 25.27 15.52
C ASP A 142 9.03 25.53 14.48
N GLY A 143 9.13 24.95 13.29
CA GLY A 143 8.12 25.07 12.26
C GLY A 143 6.74 24.60 12.70
N LYS A 144 6.66 23.45 13.42
CA LYS A 144 5.39 22.91 13.94
C LYS A 144 4.79 23.82 15.01
N ARG A 145 5.61 24.34 15.95
CA ARG A 145 5.14 25.32 16.96
C ARG A 145 4.62 26.59 16.29
N ASN A 146 5.33 27.09 15.26
CA ASN A 146 4.89 28.28 14.54
C ASN A 146 3.53 28.09 13.85
N HIS A 147 3.28 26.91 13.25
CA HIS A 147 1.97 26.59 12.68
C HIS A 147 0.88 26.57 13.75
N ILE A 148 1.11 25.95 14.89
CA ILE A 148 0.14 25.93 16.01
C ILE A 148 -0.13 27.36 16.52
N ASN A 149 0.90 28.17 16.71
CA ASN A 149 0.76 29.55 17.19
C ASN A 149 -0.02 30.45 16.22
N ARG A 150 0.06 30.19 14.91
CA ARG A 150 -0.74 30.92 13.92
C ARG A 150 -2.22 30.48 13.89
N PHE A 151 -2.50 29.28 14.36
CA PHE A 151 -3.85 28.73 14.39
C PHE A 151 -4.63 29.14 15.63
N ARG A 152 -3.94 29.51 16.72
CA ARG A 152 -4.53 30.02 17.97
C ARG A 152 -4.83 31.50 17.90
#